data_bdf125285d2965780393f72185836e98
#
_entry.id   bdf125285d2965780393f72185836e98
#
_cell.length_a   1.000
_cell.length_b   1.000
_cell.length_c   1.000
_cell.angle_alpha   90.00
_cell.angle_beta   90.00
_cell.angle_gamma   90.00
#
_symmetry.space_group_name_H-M   'P 1'
#
loop_
_entity.id
_entity.type
_entity.pdbx_description
1 polymer ?
#
loop_
_entity_poly.entity_id
_entity_poly.type
_entity_poly.pdbx_seq_one_letter_code
_entity_poly.pdbx_strand_id
1 'polypeptide(L)'
;RQSLDEVCSHKIGKQGEFRRMQPGGRERWVRGTLFSCDACGRNKALFYTVDIESRNAARLMQMNRDLFGVFLDAYIGIAELDLDLGIGTIIQCIPVPDMALRSFKWGRMVGYLCSNVIYHGDRDIFAGTFSLKHMREVWGNGQKNMSLEVRYSADGETFRWAEVNAMLFRREDMPDKVYLAMRDTSEQHLLKGIVE
;
A
#
# COMPACT_ATOMS: atom_id res chain seq x y z
N ARG A 1 31.27 1.00 30.20
CA ARG A 1 32.63 1.42 30.67
C ARG A 1 33.74 0.63 29.97
N GLN A 2 33.60 -0.67 29.73
CA GLN A 2 34.60 -1.50 28.99
C GLN A 2 34.88 -1.05 27.55
N SER A 3 33.93 -0.39 26.85
CA SER A 3 34.09 -0.11 25.44
C SER A 3 35.04 1.06 25.10
N LEU A 4 35.25 2.02 26.00
CA LEU A 4 36.14 3.15 25.76
C LEU A 4 37.62 2.76 25.83
N ASP A 5 37.97 1.95 26.83
CA ASP A 5 39.36 1.47 26.98
C ASP A 5 39.81 0.53 25.86
N GLU A 6 38.90 -0.30 25.34
CA GLU A 6 39.14 -1.17 24.19
C GLU A 6 39.31 -0.39 22.87
N VAL A 7 38.56 0.67 22.65
CA VAL A 7 38.66 1.52 21.45
C VAL A 7 39.98 2.30 21.45
N CYS A 8 40.38 2.82 22.60
CA CYS A 8 41.64 3.55 22.73
C CYS A 8 42.87 2.66 22.56
N SER A 9 42.79 1.38 22.95
CA SER A 9 43.94 0.46 22.83
C SER A 9 44.10 -0.14 21.44
N HIS A 10 43.04 -0.29 20.64
CA HIS A 10 43.07 -1.02 19.36
C HIS A 10 42.81 -0.18 18.12
N LYS A 11 42.60 1.14 18.20
CA LYS A 11 42.26 2.03 17.07
C LYS A 11 41.05 1.57 16.24
N ILE A 12 40.18 0.74 16.78
CA ILE A 12 39.00 0.18 16.11
C ILE A 12 37.77 0.90 16.57
N GLY A 13 36.97 1.41 15.62
CA GLY A 13 35.67 2.00 15.91
C GLY A 13 34.68 0.94 16.39
N LYS A 14 34.07 1.14 17.56
CA LYS A 14 32.94 0.32 18.03
C LYS A 14 31.62 0.99 17.71
N GLN A 15 30.65 0.21 17.27
CA GLN A 15 29.29 0.66 17.00
C GLN A 15 28.30 -0.01 17.96
N GLY A 16 27.30 0.74 18.38
CA GLY A 16 26.21 0.22 19.18
C GLY A 16 24.93 1.01 18.92
N GLU A 17 23.82 0.36 19.12
CA GLU A 17 22.50 0.98 19.04
C GLU A 17 21.93 1.18 20.45
N PHE A 18 21.39 2.36 20.73
CA PHE A 18 20.81 2.68 22.03
C PHE A 18 19.72 3.73 21.90
N ARG A 19 18.90 3.83 22.95
CA ARG A 19 17.88 4.88 23.04
C ARG A 19 18.49 6.15 23.62
N ARG A 20 18.26 7.26 22.95
CA ARG A 20 18.65 8.60 23.41
C ARG A 20 17.42 9.40 23.76
N MET A 21 17.42 9.97 24.97
CA MET A 21 16.43 10.97 25.37
C MET A 21 16.70 12.30 24.69
N GLN A 22 15.68 12.89 24.09
CA GLN A 22 15.71 14.25 23.55
C GLN A 22 15.15 15.26 24.57
N PRO A 23 15.50 16.56 24.43
CA PRO A 23 14.81 17.61 25.16
C PRO A 23 13.30 17.51 24.91
N GLY A 24 12.49 17.42 25.98
CA GLY A 24 11.05 17.17 25.90
C GLY A 24 10.62 15.72 26.16
N GLY A 25 11.55 14.83 26.56
CA GLY A 25 11.23 13.49 27.09
C GLY A 25 10.95 12.43 26.02
N ARG A 26 11.16 12.72 24.75
CA ARG A 26 11.02 11.72 23.67
C ARG A 26 12.28 10.87 23.55
N GLU A 27 12.11 9.55 23.57
CA GLU A 27 13.18 8.61 23.27
C GLU A 27 13.29 8.41 21.76
N ARG A 28 14.54 8.32 21.26
CA ARG A 28 14.84 7.91 19.88
C ARG A 28 15.93 6.88 19.83
N TRP A 29 15.82 5.96 18.89
CA TRP A 29 16.88 5.01 18.59
C TRP A 29 17.98 5.69 17.78
N VAL A 30 19.19 5.62 18.28
CA VAL A 30 20.38 6.17 17.61
C VAL A 30 21.46 5.12 17.52
N ARG A 31 22.24 5.14 16.45
CA ARG A 31 23.47 4.36 16.32
C ARG A 31 24.63 5.27 16.70
N GLY A 32 25.32 4.90 17.74
CA GLY A 32 26.57 5.56 18.15
C GLY A 32 27.77 4.84 17.56
N THR A 33 28.73 5.61 17.06
CA THR A 33 30.03 5.09 16.65
C THR A 33 31.11 5.82 17.42
N LEU A 34 32.00 5.07 18.03
CA LEU A 34 33.11 5.55 18.82
C LEU A 34 34.42 5.27 18.08
N PHE A 35 35.19 6.30 17.79
CA PHE A 35 36.51 6.19 17.17
C PHE A 35 37.59 6.69 18.13
N SER A 36 38.74 6.03 18.16
CA SER A 36 39.92 6.61 18.77
C SER A 36 40.61 7.56 17.78
N CYS A 37 40.92 8.75 18.21
CA CYS A 37 41.62 9.74 17.42
C CYS A 37 42.86 10.17 18.14
N ASP A 38 44.03 9.93 17.53
CA ASP A 38 45.34 10.33 18.06
C ASP A 38 45.75 11.68 17.49
N ALA A 39 45.03 12.72 17.93
CA ALA A 39 45.32 14.09 17.52
C ALA A 39 46.25 14.74 18.54
N CYS A 40 47.45 15.08 18.13
CA CYS A 40 48.43 15.80 18.95
C CYS A 40 48.96 15.05 20.16
N GLY A 41 49.21 13.75 20.09
CA GLY A 41 49.81 12.97 21.19
C GLY A 41 48.93 12.81 22.43
N ARG A 42 47.63 13.02 22.28
CA ARG A 42 46.63 12.77 23.33
C ARG A 42 45.55 11.84 22.77
N ASN A 43 45.41 10.66 23.37
CA ASN A 43 44.35 9.73 23.01
C ASN A 43 42.97 10.40 23.23
N LYS A 44 42.28 10.78 22.12
CA LYS A 44 40.95 11.33 22.16
C LYS A 44 39.96 10.34 21.54
N ALA A 45 38.82 10.19 22.15
CA ALA A 45 37.72 9.40 21.59
C ALA A 45 36.70 10.36 20.94
N LEU A 46 36.39 10.14 19.69
CA LEU A 46 35.31 10.83 19.00
C LEU A 46 34.06 9.93 19.01
N PHE A 47 33.00 10.45 19.57
CA PHE A 47 31.71 9.77 19.56
C PHE A 47 30.72 10.59 18.77
N TYR A 48 30.13 9.98 17.73
CA TYR A 48 29.03 10.58 16.99
C TYR A 48 27.82 9.67 16.99
N THR A 49 26.63 10.25 16.90
CA THR A 49 25.37 9.52 16.86
C THR A 49 24.62 9.86 15.59
N VAL A 50 24.00 8.84 14.98
CA VAL A 50 23.10 8.98 13.83
C VAL A 50 21.72 8.51 14.27
N ASP A 51 20.70 9.32 14.02
CA ASP A 51 19.30 8.93 14.24
C ASP A 51 18.94 7.82 13.24
N ILE A 52 18.68 6.61 13.75
CA ILE A 52 18.33 5.46 12.92
C ILE A 52 16.80 5.34 12.74
N GLU A 53 16.00 5.99 13.58
CA GLU A 53 14.55 5.99 13.40
C GLU A 53 14.14 6.70 12.10
N SER A 54 14.71 7.88 11.86
CA SER A 54 14.45 8.61 10.61
C SER A 54 14.96 7.86 9.38
N ARG A 55 16.11 7.19 9.49
CA ARG A 55 16.67 6.38 8.41
C ARG A 55 15.86 5.11 8.16
N ASN A 56 15.42 4.44 9.21
CA ASN A 56 14.57 3.27 9.11
C ASN A 56 13.17 3.64 8.61
N ALA A 57 12.61 4.74 9.07
CA ALA A 57 11.34 5.26 8.55
C ALA A 57 11.43 5.61 7.05
N ALA A 58 12.50 6.29 6.62
CA ALA A 58 12.73 6.60 5.21
C ALA A 58 12.90 5.33 4.37
N ARG A 59 13.66 4.33 4.87
CA ARG A 59 13.83 3.03 4.20
C ARG A 59 12.50 2.27 4.14
N LEU A 60 11.72 2.27 5.21
CA LEU A 60 10.40 1.63 5.24
C LEU A 60 9.43 2.31 4.26
N MET A 61 9.46 3.66 4.21
CA MET A 61 8.67 4.42 3.24
C MET A 61 9.09 4.13 1.80
N GLN A 62 10.39 4.02 1.53
CA GLN A 62 10.89 3.66 0.20
C GLN A 62 10.46 2.23 -0.16
N MET A 63 10.66 1.27 0.74
CA MET A 63 10.24 -0.12 0.52
C MET A 63 8.74 -0.23 0.31
N ASN A 64 7.93 0.50 1.09
CA ASN A 64 6.48 0.55 0.89
C ASN A 64 6.12 1.16 -0.47
N ARG A 65 6.85 2.19 -0.92
CA ARG A 65 6.65 2.80 -2.24
C ARG A 65 6.98 1.83 -3.37
N ASP A 66 8.09 1.10 -3.24
CA ASP A 66 8.53 0.12 -4.23
C ASP A 66 7.55 -1.06 -4.31
N LEU A 67 7.11 -1.59 -3.15
CA LEU A 67 6.08 -2.63 -3.08
C LEU A 67 4.75 -2.14 -3.65
N PHE A 68 4.37 -0.89 -3.36
CA PHE A 68 3.16 -0.30 -3.90
C PHE A 68 3.23 -0.14 -5.43
N GLY A 69 4.41 0.23 -5.98
CA GLY A 69 4.65 0.26 -7.42
C GLY A 69 4.43 -1.10 -8.08
N VAL A 70 5.04 -2.17 -7.54
CA VAL A 70 4.84 -3.55 -8.03
C VAL A 70 3.36 -3.97 -7.92
N PHE A 71 2.69 -3.56 -6.84
CA PHE A 71 1.27 -3.84 -6.67
C PHE A 71 0.42 -3.10 -7.72
N LEU A 72 0.72 -1.83 -7.99
CA LEU A 72 0.02 -1.07 -9.03
C LEU A 72 0.18 -1.73 -10.42
N ASP A 73 1.37 -2.22 -10.74
CA ASP A 73 1.64 -2.86 -12.04
C ASP A 73 0.86 -4.17 -12.25
N ALA A 74 0.49 -4.85 -11.15
CA ALA A 74 -0.29 -6.09 -11.21
C ALA A 74 -1.80 -5.87 -11.43
N TYR A 75 -2.29 -4.65 -11.28
CA TYR A 75 -3.72 -4.35 -11.37
C TYR A 75 -4.03 -3.26 -12.40
N ILE A 76 -5.08 -3.48 -13.18
CA ILE A 76 -5.58 -2.53 -14.17
C ILE A 76 -6.48 -1.45 -13.56
N GLY A 77 -6.99 -1.67 -12.35
CA GLY A 77 -7.80 -0.71 -11.61
C GLY A 77 -7.68 -0.90 -10.12
N ILE A 78 -7.52 0.21 -9.39
CA ILE A 78 -7.50 0.24 -7.93
C ILE A 78 -8.32 1.43 -7.45
N ALA A 79 -9.20 1.20 -6.50
CA ALA A 79 -10.00 2.23 -5.85
C ALA A 79 -10.05 2.02 -4.34
N GLU A 80 -10.11 3.12 -3.60
CA GLU A 80 -10.44 3.17 -2.17
C GLU A 80 -11.87 3.69 -2.01
N LEU A 81 -12.66 3.07 -1.16
CA LEU A 81 -14.01 3.49 -0.83
C LEU A 81 -14.15 3.70 0.67
N ASP A 82 -14.59 4.87 1.07
CA ASP A 82 -15.11 5.14 2.40
C ASP A 82 -16.57 4.67 2.43
N LEU A 83 -16.86 3.65 3.23
CA LEU A 83 -18.19 3.06 3.31
C LEU A 83 -19.22 3.95 3.97
N ASP A 84 -18.81 4.73 4.96
CA ASP A 84 -19.71 5.58 5.73
C ASP A 84 -20.16 6.77 4.89
N LEU A 85 -19.18 7.42 4.25
CA LEU A 85 -19.45 8.58 3.38
C LEU A 85 -19.98 8.19 2.00
N GLY A 86 -19.74 6.96 1.56
CA GLY A 86 -20.07 6.50 0.21
C GLY A 86 -19.26 7.22 -0.88
N ILE A 87 -18.04 7.63 -0.54
CA ILE A 87 -17.13 8.32 -1.45
C ILE A 87 -15.98 7.38 -1.80
N GLY A 88 -15.82 7.13 -3.09
CA GLY A 88 -14.68 6.38 -3.63
C GLY A 88 -13.65 7.29 -4.26
N THR A 89 -12.38 6.93 -4.12
CA THR A 89 -11.25 7.56 -4.80
C THR A 89 -10.58 6.54 -5.69
N ILE A 90 -10.47 6.82 -6.98
CA ILE A 90 -9.74 5.97 -7.91
C ILE A 90 -8.26 6.26 -7.75
N ILE A 91 -7.47 5.26 -7.38
CA ILE A 91 -6.02 5.35 -7.28
C ILE A 91 -5.40 5.11 -8.65
N GLN A 92 -5.90 4.11 -9.38
CA GLN A 92 -5.47 3.75 -10.72
C GLN A 92 -6.65 3.22 -11.52
N CYS A 93 -6.73 3.59 -12.80
CA CYS A 93 -7.66 2.99 -13.75
C CYS A 93 -7.05 3.03 -15.15
N ILE A 94 -6.47 1.93 -15.61
CA ILE A 94 -5.84 1.84 -16.94
C ILE A 94 -6.87 2.06 -18.06
N PRO A 95 -8.09 1.46 -18.01
CA PRO A 95 -9.10 1.69 -19.03
C PRO A 95 -9.54 3.16 -19.15
N VAL A 96 -9.45 3.95 -18.06
CA VAL A 96 -9.82 5.37 -18.04
C VAL A 96 -8.84 6.17 -17.21
N PRO A 97 -7.63 6.46 -17.72
CA PRO A 97 -6.54 7.10 -16.94
C PRO A 97 -6.92 8.45 -16.33
N ASP A 98 -7.76 9.23 -17.02
CA ASP A 98 -8.21 10.55 -16.55
C ASP A 98 -9.03 10.51 -15.25
N MET A 99 -9.49 9.33 -14.83
CA MET A 99 -10.18 9.14 -13.58
C MET A 99 -9.25 8.93 -12.38
N ALA A 100 -7.95 8.71 -12.59
CA ALA A 100 -6.99 8.49 -11.51
C ALA A 100 -6.94 9.70 -10.56
N LEU A 101 -6.81 9.41 -9.26
CA LEU A 101 -6.77 10.38 -8.16
C LEU A 101 -8.01 11.29 -8.04
N ARG A 102 -9.13 10.93 -8.68
CA ARG A 102 -10.40 11.63 -8.51
C ARG A 102 -11.30 10.91 -7.52
N SER A 103 -12.02 11.70 -6.74
CA SER A 103 -13.02 11.21 -5.79
C SER A 103 -14.43 11.40 -6.33
N PHE A 104 -15.28 10.39 -6.13
CA PHE A 104 -16.65 10.35 -6.64
C PHE A 104 -17.61 9.82 -5.59
N LYS A 105 -18.87 10.18 -5.71
CA LYS A 105 -19.93 9.40 -5.06
C LYS A 105 -19.91 7.99 -5.65
N TRP A 106 -19.84 6.97 -4.80
CA TRP A 106 -19.63 5.59 -5.21
C TRP A 106 -20.62 5.11 -6.28
N GLY A 107 -21.92 5.37 -6.08
CA GLY A 107 -22.94 4.98 -7.07
C GLY A 107 -22.75 5.61 -8.45
N ARG A 108 -22.23 6.85 -8.51
CA ARG A 108 -21.91 7.49 -9.81
C ARG A 108 -20.73 6.82 -10.48
N MET A 109 -19.72 6.41 -9.72
CA MET A 109 -18.56 5.70 -10.23
C MET A 109 -18.96 4.33 -10.77
N VAL A 110 -19.74 3.56 -10.01
CA VAL A 110 -20.26 2.25 -10.48
C VAL A 110 -21.07 2.43 -11.76
N GLY A 111 -21.97 3.41 -11.80
CA GLY A 111 -22.75 3.70 -13.01
C GLY A 111 -21.88 4.07 -14.21
N TYR A 112 -20.83 4.87 -14.01
CA TYR A 112 -19.89 5.22 -15.07
C TYR A 112 -19.13 3.98 -15.59
N LEU A 113 -18.61 3.14 -14.69
CA LEU A 113 -17.90 1.91 -15.06
C LEU A 113 -18.84 0.96 -15.82
N CYS A 114 -20.08 0.78 -15.37
CA CYS A 114 -21.07 -0.02 -16.09
C CYS A 114 -21.34 0.51 -17.51
N SER A 115 -21.39 1.82 -17.67
CA SER A 115 -21.72 2.41 -18.98
C SER A 115 -20.57 2.38 -19.97
N ASN A 116 -19.31 2.51 -19.49
CA ASN A 116 -18.15 2.78 -20.35
C ASN A 116 -17.09 1.68 -20.35
N VAL A 117 -17.06 0.82 -19.32
CA VAL A 117 -15.97 -0.14 -19.12
C VAL A 117 -16.47 -1.58 -19.11
N ILE A 118 -17.56 -1.84 -18.37
CA ILE A 118 -18.06 -3.21 -18.14
C ILE A 118 -18.93 -3.66 -19.33
N TYR A 119 -18.71 -4.89 -19.78
CA TYR A 119 -19.52 -5.52 -20.81
C TYR A 119 -21.00 -5.50 -20.43
N HIS A 120 -21.86 -5.22 -21.39
CA HIS A 120 -23.29 -5.00 -21.15
C HIS A 120 -23.98 -6.15 -20.40
N GLY A 121 -23.62 -7.41 -20.71
CA GLY A 121 -24.18 -8.58 -20.04
C GLY A 121 -23.76 -8.77 -18.60
N ASP A 122 -22.70 -8.08 -18.14
CA ASP A 122 -22.16 -8.22 -16.79
C ASP A 122 -22.51 -6.99 -15.88
N ARG A 123 -23.16 -5.97 -16.45
CA ARG A 123 -23.43 -4.69 -15.76
C ARG A 123 -24.29 -4.85 -14.53
N ASP A 124 -25.36 -5.63 -14.62
CA ASP A 124 -26.32 -5.78 -13.52
C ASP A 124 -25.70 -6.50 -12.32
N ILE A 125 -24.95 -7.57 -12.60
CA ILE A 125 -24.25 -8.30 -11.55
C ILE A 125 -23.15 -7.45 -10.93
N PHE A 126 -22.40 -6.68 -11.74
CA PHE A 126 -21.39 -5.76 -11.26
C PHE A 126 -21.99 -4.66 -10.37
N ALA A 127 -23.03 -3.99 -10.85
CA ALA A 127 -23.71 -2.92 -10.11
C ALA A 127 -24.33 -3.45 -8.81
N GLY A 128 -24.94 -4.62 -8.84
CA GLY A 128 -25.52 -5.27 -7.67
C GLY A 128 -24.46 -5.61 -6.63
N THR A 129 -23.42 -6.34 -7.06
CA THR A 129 -22.33 -6.80 -6.19
C THR A 129 -21.60 -5.65 -5.52
N PHE A 130 -21.24 -4.61 -6.28
CA PHE A 130 -20.50 -3.46 -5.74
C PHE A 130 -21.38 -2.27 -5.34
N SER A 131 -22.69 -2.49 -5.12
CA SER A 131 -23.55 -1.47 -4.51
C SER A 131 -23.17 -1.25 -3.05
N LEU A 132 -23.26 0.01 -2.57
CA LEU A 132 -23.01 0.33 -1.14
C LEU A 132 -23.88 -0.50 -0.21
N LYS A 133 -25.14 -0.72 -0.58
CA LYS A 133 -26.08 -1.52 0.21
C LYS A 133 -25.58 -2.94 0.38
N HIS A 134 -25.28 -3.61 -0.72
CA HIS A 134 -24.82 -5.01 -0.71
C HIS A 134 -23.49 -5.17 0.02
N MET A 135 -22.52 -4.29 -0.25
CA MET A 135 -21.25 -4.31 0.45
C MET A 135 -21.41 -4.17 1.96
N ARG A 136 -22.25 -3.25 2.44
CA ARG A 136 -22.53 -3.09 3.88
C ARG A 136 -23.19 -4.34 4.48
N GLU A 137 -24.12 -4.97 3.76
CA GLU A 137 -24.77 -6.21 4.19
C GLU A 137 -23.77 -7.36 4.31
N VAL A 138 -22.95 -7.58 3.29
CA VAL A 138 -21.94 -8.65 3.27
C VAL A 138 -20.94 -8.49 4.42
N TRP A 139 -20.46 -7.28 4.65
CA TRP A 139 -19.51 -7.03 5.74
C TRP A 139 -20.15 -6.93 7.12
N GLY A 140 -21.40 -6.52 7.19
CA GLY A 140 -22.20 -6.64 8.41
C GLY A 140 -22.36 -8.09 8.87
N ASN A 141 -22.38 -9.03 7.93
CA ASN A 141 -22.40 -10.47 8.19
C ASN A 141 -21.03 -11.10 8.48
N GLY A 142 -19.97 -10.28 8.61
CA GLY A 142 -18.63 -10.73 9.00
C GLY A 142 -17.73 -11.20 7.85
N GLN A 143 -18.19 -11.15 6.61
CA GLN A 143 -17.36 -11.45 5.45
C GLN A 143 -16.39 -10.26 5.23
N LYS A 144 -15.12 -10.53 4.87
CA LYS A 144 -14.09 -9.48 4.74
C LYS A 144 -13.69 -9.20 3.30
N ASN A 145 -14.06 -10.05 2.37
CA ASN A 145 -13.68 -9.97 0.96
C ASN A 145 -14.82 -10.41 0.06
N MET A 146 -14.88 -9.83 -1.11
CA MET A 146 -15.81 -10.16 -2.18
C MET A 146 -15.01 -10.21 -3.49
N SER A 147 -15.40 -11.10 -4.39
CA SER A 147 -14.77 -11.25 -5.70
C SER A 147 -15.85 -11.42 -6.76
N LEU A 148 -15.61 -10.88 -7.95
CA LEU A 148 -16.45 -11.04 -9.12
C LEU A 148 -15.59 -11.04 -10.38
N GLU A 149 -15.80 -12.01 -11.25
CA GLU A 149 -15.24 -12.02 -12.62
C GLU A 149 -16.21 -11.33 -13.56
N VAL A 150 -15.69 -10.40 -14.37
CA VAL A 150 -16.45 -9.63 -15.36
C VAL A 150 -15.64 -9.41 -16.62
N ARG A 151 -16.34 -9.14 -17.72
CA ARG A 151 -15.72 -8.68 -18.96
C ARG A 151 -15.64 -7.16 -18.97
N TYR A 152 -14.50 -6.63 -19.37
CA TYR A 152 -14.24 -5.20 -19.45
C TYR A 152 -13.61 -4.84 -20.80
N SER A 153 -13.74 -3.60 -21.19
CA SER A 153 -13.08 -3.03 -22.35
C SER A 153 -12.46 -1.68 -22.04
N ALA A 154 -11.28 -1.43 -22.58
CA ALA A 154 -10.63 -0.12 -22.51
C ALA A 154 -10.94 0.76 -23.73
N ASP A 155 -11.26 0.16 -24.86
CA ASP A 155 -11.51 0.81 -26.15
C ASP A 155 -13.00 0.77 -26.58
N GLY A 156 -13.84 0.05 -25.83
CA GLY A 156 -15.25 -0.18 -26.14
C GLY A 156 -15.49 -1.29 -27.17
N GLU A 157 -14.45 -1.83 -27.80
CA GLU A 157 -14.55 -2.82 -28.90
C GLU A 157 -14.05 -4.20 -28.46
N THR A 158 -12.88 -4.24 -27.79
CA THR A 158 -12.25 -5.49 -27.40
C THR A 158 -12.54 -5.81 -25.93
N PHE A 159 -13.24 -6.91 -25.67
CA PHE A 159 -13.55 -7.35 -24.33
C PHE A 159 -12.53 -8.36 -23.81
N ARG A 160 -12.10 -8.15 -22.57
CA ARG A 160 -11.17 -8.98 -21.80
C ARG A 160 -11.80 -9.41 -20.50
N TRP A 161 -11.28 -10.46 -19.89
CA TRP A 161 -11.72 -10.90 -18.58
C TRP A 161 -10.94 -10.19 -17.45
N ALA A 162 -11.64 -9.82 -16.41
CA ALA A 162 -11.04 -9.29 -15.21
C ALA A 162 -11.70 -9.85 -13.96
N GLU A 163 -10.90 -10.07 -12.94
CA GLU A 163 -11.34 -10.32 -11.58
C GLU A 163 -11.31 -9.01 -10.77
N VAL A 164 -12.44 -8.66 -10.18
CA VAL A 164 -12.57 -7.51 -9.27
C VAL A 164 -12.69 -8.02 -7.86
N ASN A 165 -11.72 -7.70 -7.03
CA ASN A 165 -11.68 -8.05 -5.61
C ASN A 165 -11.94 -6.80 -4.77
N ALA A 166 -12.85 -6.91 -3.78
CA ALA A 166 -13.08 -5.89 -2.78
C ALA A 166 -12.76 -6.43 -1.39
N MET A 167 -11.91 -5.72 -0.65
CA MET A 167 -11.47 -6.09 0.70
C MET A 167 -11.82 -4.99 1.69
N LEU A 168 -12.46 -5.37 2.80
CA LEU A 168 -12.76 -4.48 3.91
C LEU A 168 -11.55 -4.35 4.82
N PHE A 169 -11.17 -3.10 5.05
CA PHE A 169 -10.18 -2.71 6.03
C PHE A 169 -10.86 -1.99 7.19
N ARG A 170 -10.88 -2.63 8.35
CA ARG A 170 -11.43 -2.06 9.58
C ARG A 170 -10.30 -1.80 10.57
N ARG A 171 -10.25 -0.59 11.13
CA ARG A 171 -9.36 -0.19 12.23
C ARG A 171 -10.20 0.51 13.29
N GLU A 172 -9.87 0.32 14.56
CA GLU A 172 -10.62 0.86 15.70
C GLU A 172 -10.79 2.39 15.68
N ASP A 173 -9.80 3.12 15.14
CA ASP A 173 -9.75 4.58 15.14
C ASP A 173 -9.99 5.22 13.75
N MET A 174 -10.44 4.45 12.74
CA MET A 174 -10.60 4.94 11.37
C MET A 174 -11.93 4.47 10.77
N PRO A 175 -12.53 5.25 9.85
CA PRO A 175 -13.72 4.80 9.13
C PRO A 175 -13.44 3.51 8.35
N ASP A 176 -14.46 2.67 8.21
CA ASP A 176 -14.38 1.43 7.45
C ASP A 176 -14.06 1.73 5.97
N LYS A 177 -12.90 1.27 5.53
CA LYS A 177 -12.43 1.45 4.16
C LYS A 177 -12.47 0.15 3.39
N VAL A 178 -12.83 0.26 2.13
CA VAL A 178 -12.79 -0.84 1.18
C VAL A 178 -11.79 -0.52 0.09
N TYR A 179 -10.92 -1.47 -0.18
CA TYR A 179 -10.03 -1.41 -1.33
C TYR A 179 -10.57 -2.37 -2.40
N LEU A 180 -10.81 -1.81 -3.59
CA LEU A 180 -11.17 -2.57 -4.77
C LEU A 180 -9.95 -2.65 -5.68
N ALA A 181 -9.65 -3.85 -6.14
CA ALA A 181 -8.55 -4.11 -7.06
C ALA A 181 -9.07 -4.94 -8.23
N MET A 182 -8.81 -4.49 -9.46
CA MET A 182 -9.21 -5.13 -10.71
C MET A 182 -7.98 -5.64 -11.44
N ARG A 183 -7.92 -6.94 -11.71
CA ARG A 183 -6.81 -7.61 -12.38
C ARG A 183 -7.29 -8.24 -13.68
N ASP A 184 -6.52 -8.11 -14.77
CA ASP A 184 -6.76 -8.84 -16.03
C ASP A 184 -6.52 -10.34 -15.81
N THR A 185 -7.51 -11.15 -16.18
CA THR A 185 -7.47 -12.62 -16.07
C THR A 185 -7.64 -13.31 -17.42
N SER A 186 -7.53 -12.57 -18.52
CA SER A 186 -7.77 -13.07 -19.87
C SER A 186 -6.88 -14.25 -20.24
N GLU A 187 -5.60 -14.23 -19.86
CA GLU A 187 -4.69 -15.36 -20.09
C GLU A 187 -5.13 -16.63 -19.36
N GLN A 188 -5.65 -16.48 -18.14
CA GLN A 188 -6.14 -17.62 -17.35
C GLN A 188 -7.40 -18.25 -17.99
N HIS A 189 -8.27 -17.42 -18.56
CA HIS A 189 -9.44 -17.89 -19.29
C HIS A 189 -9.06 -18.60 -20.60
N LEU A 190 -8.08 -18.07 -21.35
CA LEU A 190 -7.57 -18.75 -22.55
C LEU A 190 -6.97 -20.12 -22.25
N LEU A 191 -6.20 -20.23 -21.15
CA LEU A 191 -5.60 -21.49 -20.74
C LEU A 191 -6.65 -22.51 -20.29
N LYS A 192 -7.71 -22.10 -19.60
CA LYS A 192 -8.83 -22.98 -19.21
C LYS A 192 -9.57 -23.54 -20.44
N GLY A 193 -9.83 -22.69 -21.45
CA GLY A 193 -10.52 -23.12 -22.68
C GLY A 193 -9.68 -23.99 -23.63
N ILE A 194 -8.38 -24.17 -23.37
CA ILE A 194 -7.51 -25.09 -24.13
C ILE A 194 -7.50 -26.50 -23.51
N VAL A 195 -7.90 -26.60 -22.24
CA VAL A 195 -7.84 -27.87 -21.47
C VAL A 195 -9.20 -28.61 -21.47
N GLU A 196 -10.29 -27.96 -21.91
CA GLU A 196 -11.60 -28.59 -22.17
C GLU A 196 -11.71 -29.04 -23.62
#